data_42e5ec4da3575c0c9f8fe60a6c52a75a
#
_entry.id   42e5ec4da3575c0c9f8fe60a6c52a75a
#
_cell.length_a   1.000
_cell.length_b   1.000
_cell.length_c   1.000
_cell.angle_alpha   90.00
_cell.angle_beta   90.00
_cell.angle_gamma   90.00
#
_symmetry.space_group_name_H-M   'P 1'
#
loop_
_entity.id
_entity.type
_entity.pdbx_description
1 polymer ?
#
loop_
_entity_poly.entity_id
_entity_poly.type
_entity_poly.pdbx_seq_one_letter_code
_entity_poly.pdbx_strand_id
1 'polypeptide(L)'
;CNDTILKNMNRRSNRAELLDVIGKLRREIPNITLRTTLIAGFPGETEEQFEDLCNFVKEVQFDRLGCFAYSAEENTVAARMDGQIDQEVKDKRAELVMQIQTGIMAQKQAAKVGQTVRVLCDGVDDESGLYLCRTAADAPEVDGNVCVSSEEPLYPGEFYDVLVDDSDLYDLYGTCLLYTSPSPRDSTSSR
;
A
#
# COMPACT_ATOMS: atom_id res chain seq x y z
N CYS A 1 -16.17 4.78 5.76
CA CYS A 1 -16.52 6.18 5.46
C CYS A 1 -18.01 6.41 5.63
N ASN A 2 -18.39 7.24 6.58
CA ASN A 2 -19.78 7.62 6.85
C ASN A 2 -20.05 9.02 6.28
N ASP A 3 -21.18 9.20 5.60
CA ASP A 3 -21.51 10.45 4.89
C ASP A 3 -21.63 11.67 5.82
N THR A 4 -22.10 11.47 7.04
CA THR A 4 -22.19 12.54 8.06
C THR A 4 -20.79 13.03 8.44
N ILE A 5 -19.85 12.11 8.67
CA ILE A 5 -18.46 12.45 9.01
C ILE A 5 -17.77 13.10 7.81
N LEU A 6 -17.94 12.56 6.60
CA LEU A 6 -17.38 13.16 5.39
C LEU A 6 -17.85 14.61 5.19
N LYS A 7 -19.14 14.87 5.40
CA LYS A 7 -19.70 16.21 5.34
C LYS A 7 -19.13 17.14 6.42
N ASN A 8 -19.01 16.65 7.65
CA ASN A 8 -18.41 17.42 8.75
C ASN A 8 -16.95 17.75 8.51
N MET A 9 -16.21 16.87 7.81
CA MET A 9 -14.85 17.09 7.34
C MET A 9 -14.79 17.97 6.08
N ASN A 10 -15.91 18.54 5.63
CA ASN A 10 -16.01 19.33 4.40
C ASN A 10 -15.56 18.56 3.13
N ARG A 11 -15.77 17.24 3.10
CA ARG A 11 -15.55 16.42 1.91
C ARG A 11 -16.79 16.51 1.01
N ARG A 12 -16.55 16.63 -0.30
CA ARG A 12 -17.64 16.78 -1.30
C ARG A 12 -18.22 15.45 -1.73
N SER A 13 -17.45 14.36 -1.63
CA SER A 13 -17.87 13.01 -2.00
C SER A 13 -18.57 12.31 -0.84
N ASN A 14 -19.51 11.45 -1.16
CA ASN A 14 -20.17 10.52 -0.26
C ASN A 14 -19.63 9.08 -0.42
N ARG A 15 -20.05 8.16 0.46
CA ARG A 15 -19.60 6.76 0.42
C ARG A 15 -19.90 6.07 -0.92
N ALA A 16 -21.08 6.28 -1.49
CA ALA A 16 -21.47 5.63 -2.75
C ALA A 16 -20.60 6.10 -3.91
N GLU A 17 -20.32 7.39 -3.99
CA GLU A 17 -19.42 7.98 -5.00
C GLU A 17 -17.99 7.46 -4.86
N LEU A 18 -17.49 7.32 -3.63
CA LEU A 18 -16.15 6.76 -3.37
C LEU A 18 -16.07 5.30 -3.85
N LEU A 19 -17.06 4.48 -3.53
CA LEU A 19 -17.10 3.08 -3.97
C LEU A 19 -17.22 2.96 -5.48
N ASP A 20 -18.01 3.82 -6.14
CA ASP A 20 -18.13 3.84 -7.60
C ASP A 20 -16.81 4.19 -8.28
N VAL A 21 -16.13 5.25 -7.82
CA VAL A 21 -14.81 5.65 -8.34
C VAL A 21 -13.78 4.54 -8.15
N ILE A 22 -13.70 3.94 -6.95
CA ILE A 22 -12.79 2.84 -6.67
C ILE A 22 -13.09 1.64 -7.58
N GLY A 23 -14.37 1.26 -7.70
CA GLY A 23 -14.79 0.18 -8.57
C GLY A 23 -14.47 0.44 -10.05
N LYS A 24 -14.64 1.69 -10.51
CA LYS A 24 -14.27 2.11 -11.86
C LYS A 24 -12.76 2.01 -12.09
N LEU A 25 -11.95 2.53 -11.18
CA LEU A 25 -10.49 2.46 -11.27
C LEU A 25 -10.00 1.00 -11.39
N ARG A 26 -10.55 0.09 -10.59
CA ARG A 26 -10.18 -1.33 -10.65
C ARG A 26 -10.61 -2.03 -11.94
N ARG A 27 -11.73 -1.62 -12.53
CA ARG A 27 -12.18 -2.16 -13.83
C ARG A 27 -11.39 -1.63 -15.00
N GLU A 28 -11.08 -0.35 -15.00
CA GLU A 28 -10.45 0.35 -16.14
C GLU A 28 -8.93 0.19 -16.17
N ILE A 29 -8.30 0.02 -14.99
CA ILE A 29 -6.84 -0.06 -14.85
C ILE A 29 -6.49 -1.37 -14.15
N PRO A 30 -6.14 -2.42 -14.91
CA PRO A 30 -5.70 -3.69 -14.33
C PRO A 30 -4.51 -3.51 -13.40
N ASN A 31 -4.55 -4.18 -12.24
CA ASN A 31 -3.48 -4.16 -11.23
C ASN A 31 -3.17 -2.77 -10.62
N ILE A 32 -4.13 -1.85 -10.68
CA ILE A 32 -3.96 -0.54 -10.02
C ILE A 32 -3.70 -0.73 -8.53
N THR A 33 -2.68 -0.04 -8.01
CA THR A 33 -2.41 0.06 -6.58
C THR A 33 -3.17 1.23 -5.98
N LEU A 34 -4.09 0.94 -5.07
CA LEU A 34 -4.89 1.96 -4.38
C LEU A 34 -4.30 2.26 -3.01
N ARG A 35 -3.87 3.50 -2.84
CA ARG A 35 -3.38 4.05 -1.58
C ARG A 35 -4.37 5.06 -1.00
N THR A 36 -4.58 5.02 0.31
CA THR A 36 -5.41 6.00 1.03
C THR A 36 -4.84 6.34 2.39
N THR A 37 -5.32 7.46 2.93
CA THR A 37 -5.09 7.86 4.31
C THR A 37 -6.43 8.16 4.96
N LEU A 38 -6.64 7.59 6.13
CA LEU A 38 -7.86 7.75 6.91
C LEU A 38 -7.57 8.49 8.23
N ILE A 39 -8.59 9.12 8.76
CA ILE A 39 -8.58 9.73 10.09
C ILE A 39 -9.69 9.07 10.89
N ALA A 40 -9.36 8.52 12.05
CA ALA A 40 -10.30 7.97 13.03
C ALA A 40 -10.47 8.93 14.21
N GLY A 41 -11.66 8.92 14.80
CA GLY A 41 -11.95 9.75 15.96
C GLY A 41 -12.17 11.23 15.64
N PHE A 42 -12.73 11.55 14.47
CA PHE A 42 -13.14 12.91 14.14
C PHE A 42 -14.24 13.38 15.12
N PRO A 43 -14.29 14.69 15.50
CA PRO A 43 -15.29 15.19 16.44
C PRO A 43 -16.71 14.74 16.09
N GLY A 44 -17.41 14.17 17.08
CA GLY A 44 -18.76 13.64 16.92
C GLY A 44 -18.86 12.26 16.26
N GLU A 45 -17.76 11.58 15.94
CA GLU A 45 -17.78 10.21 15.40
C GLU A 45 -18.32 9.23 16.45
N THR A 46 -19.49 8.62 16.16
CA THR A 46 -20.08 7.58 17.01
C THR A 46 -19.40 6.23 16.80
N GLU A 47 -19.70 5.26 17.69
CA GLU A 47 -19.20 3.89 17.54
C GLU A 47 -19.71 3.23 16.24
N GLU A 48 -20.98 3.44 15.90
CA GLU A 48 -21.55 2.93 14.64
C GLU A 48 -20.85 3.52 13.41
N GLN A 49 -20.52 4.81 13.44
CA GLN A 49 -19.80 5.47 12.34
C GLN A 49 -18.36 4.99 12.22
N PHE A 50 -17.73 4.67 13.34
CA PHE A 50 -16.41 4.05 13.35
C PHE A 50 -16.48 2.60 12.82
N GLU A 51 -17.52 1.84 13.16
CA GLU A 51 -17.75 0.52 12.59
C GLU A 51 -17.95 0.58 11.05
N ASP A 52 -18.69 1.58 10.57
CA ASP A 52 -18.82 1.88 9.14
C ASP A 52 -17.45 2.09 8.46
N LEU A 53 -16.52 2.77 9.14
CA LEU A 53 -15.16 2.98 8.65
C LEU A 53 -14.39 1.65 8.55
N CYS A 54 -14.45 0.82 9.59
CA CYS A 54 -13.83 -0.51 9.60
C CYS A 54 -14.39 -1.40 8.49
N ASN A 55 -15.71 -1.38 8.29
CA ASN A 55 -16.37 -2.16 7.25
C ASN A 55 -16.00 -1.67 5.85
N PHE A 56 -15.86 -0.36 5.66
CA PHE A 56 -15.37 0.21 4.40
C PHE A 56 -13.94 -0.27 4.06
N VAL A 57 -13.03 -0.31 5.04
CA VAL A 57 -11.67 -0.83 4.82
C VAL A 57 -11.68 -2.30 4.43
N LYS A 58 -12.51 -3.13 5.11
CA LYS A 58 -12.68 -4.55 4.79
C LYS A 58 -13.29 -4.79 3.40
N GLU A 59 -14.24 -3.95 2.99
CA GLU A 59 -14.91 -4.02 1.69
C GLU A 59 -13.96 -3.61 0.57
N VAL A 60 -13.28 -2.48 0.72
CA VAL A 60 -12.44 -1.91 -0.33
C VAL A 60 -11.11 -2.66 -0.45
N GLN A 61 -10.53 -3.13 0.64
CA GLN A 61 -9.22 -3.81 0.64
C GLN A 61 -8.13 -3.02 -0.09
N PHE A 62 -7.80 -1.85 0.45
CA PHE A 62 -6.73 -1.02 -0.09
C PHE A 62 -5.39 -1.76 -0.11
N ASP A 63 -4.57 -1.44 -1.12
CA ASP A 63 -3.21 -2.00 -1.22
C ASP A 63 -2.27 -1.38 -0.21
N ARG A 64 -2.43 -0.08 0.01
CA ARG A 64 -1.70 0.68 1.02
C ARG A 64 -2.68 1.59 1.76
N LEU A 65 -2.64 1.58 3.09
CA LEU A 65 -3.49 2.43 3.92
C LEU A 65 -2.72 2.89 5.15
N GLY A 66 -2.81 4.18 5.43
CA GLY A 66 -2.45 4.77 6.72
C GLY A 66 -3.71 5.25 7.45
N CYS A 67 -3.76 5.06 8.75
CA CYS A 67 -4.81 5.63 9.59
C CYS A 67 -4.20 6.40 10.75
N PHE A 68 -4.66 7.63 10.94
CA PHE A 68 -4.22 8.50 12.02
C PHE A 68 -5.37 8.80 12.95
N ALA A 69 -5.05 8.91 14.25
CA ALA A 69 -5.96 9.51 15.22
C ALA A 69 -6.15 10.99 14.88
N TYR A 70 -7.40 11.49 14.96
CA TYR A 70 -7.66 12.91 14.74
C TYR A 70 -6.87 13.77 15.74
N SER A 71 -6.11 14.74 15.22
CA SER A 71 -5.43 15.78 16.00
C SER A 71 -6.13 17.12 15.80
N ALA A 72 -6.40 17.81 16.90
CA ALA A 72 -7.02 19.13 16.87
C ALA A 72 -5.98 20.20 16.57
N GLU A 73 -5.93 20.65 15.33
CA GLU A 73 -5.04 21.71 14.89
C GLU A 73 -5.63 23.09 15.21
N GLU A 74 -4.80 23.98 15.75
CA GLU A 74 -5.22 25.33 16.08
C GLU A 74 -5.85 26.07 14.90
N ASN A 75 -6.88 26.86 15.17
CA ASN A 75 -7.60 27.67 14.18
C ASN A 75 -8.43 26.89 13.14
N THR A 76 -8.54 25.57 13.26
CA THR A 76 -9.44 24.79 12.39
C THR A 76 -10.88 24.81 12.91
N VAL A 77 -11.83 24.59 12.00
CA VAL A 77 -13.26 24.43 12.37
C VAL A 77 -13.42 23.18 13.23
N ALA A 78 -12.76 22.10 12.87
CA ALA A 78 -12.84 20.82 13.58
C ALA A 78 -12.36 20.90 15.03
N ALA A 79 -11.33 21.69 15.34
CA ALA A 79 -10.85 21.89 16.70
C ALA A 79 -11.87 22.61 17.62
N ARG A 80 -12.83 23.34 17.03
CA ARG A 80 -13.89 24.08 17.73
C ARG A 80 -15.24 23.35 17.73
N MET A 81 -15.33 22.19 17.10
CA MET A 81 -16.55 21.40 17.10
C MET A 81 -16.79 20.77 18.48
N ASP A 82 -18.05 20.66 18.84
CA ASP A 82 -18.48 19.85 19.98
C ASP A 82 -18.26 18.36 19.70
N GLY A 83 -18.28 17.54 20.76
CA GLY A 83 -18.11 16.09 20.62
C GLY A 83 -16.67 15.67 20.37
N GLN A 84 -15.70 16.42 20.88
CA GLN A 84 -14.31 15.98 20.92
C GLN A 84 -14.20 14.63 21.64
N ILE A 85 -13.45 13.71 21.05
CA ILE A 85 -13.27 12.34 21.54
C ILE A 85 -11.95 12.27 22.33
N ASP A 86 -11.94 11.50 23.41
CA ASP A 86 -10.75 11.28 24.21
C ASP A 86 -9.60 10.68 23.37
N GLN A 87 -8.38 11.12 23.63
CA GLN A 87 -7.20 10.72 22.85
C GLN A 87 -7.02 9.20 22.84
N GLU A 88 -7.19 8.56 23.99
CA GLU A 88 -7.08 7.10 24.11
C GLU A 88 -8.07 6.34 23.19
N VAL A 89 -9.30 6.86 23.04
CA VAL A 89 -10.31 6.27 22.15
C VAL A 89 -9.91 6.46 20.68
N LYS A 90 -9.42 7.66 20.33
CA LYS A 90 -8.95 7.95 18.97
C LYS A 90 -7.77 7.04 18.58
N ASP A 91 -6.82 6.88 19.48
CA ASP A 91 -5.64 6.04 19.25
C ASP A 91 -6.03 4.56 19.07
N LYS A 92 -6.91 4.03 19.92
CA LYS A 92 -7.46 2.68 19.80
C LYS A 92 -8.19 2.47 18.47
N ARG A 93 -8.97 3.47 18.03
CA ARG A 93 -9.67 3.38 16.74
C ARG A 93 -8.70 3.36 15.56
N ALA A 94 -7.70 4.23 15.57
CA ALA A 94 -6.67 4.24 14.53
C ALA A 94 -5.90 2.91 14.51
N GLU A 95 -5.51 2.39 15.66
CA GLU A 95 -4.83 1.10 15.79
C GLU A 95 -5.68 -0.05 15.25
N LEU A 96 -6.99 -0.10 15.57
CA LEU A 96 -7.88 -1.15 15.07
C LEU A 96 -8.01 -1.12 13.54
N VAL A 97 -8.10 0.06 12.93
CA VAL A 97 -8.09 0.19 11.46
C VAL A 97 -6.78 -0.31 10.88
N MET A 98 -5.64 0.00 11.50
CA MET A 98 -4.34 -0.49 11.06
C MET A 98 -4.19 -2.00 11.22
N GLN A 99 -4.74 -2.60 12.27
CA GLN A 99 -4.77 -4.06 12.44
C GLN A 99 -5.59 -4.75 11.33
N ILE A 100 -6.74 -4.18 10.94
CA ILE A 100 -7.54 -4.66 9.80
C ILE A 100 -6.70 -4.60 8.51
N GLN A 101 -6.05 -3.48 8.27
CA GLN A 101 -5.21 -3.29 7.07
C GLN A 101 -4.01 -4.24 7.06
N THR A 102 -3.40 -4.50 8.20
CA THR A 102 -2.31 -5.49 8.36
C THR A 102 -2.75 -6.87 7.88
N GLY A 103 -3.95 -7.31 8.28
CA GLY A 103 -4.51 -8.58 7.81
C GLY A 103 -4.77 -8.63 6.29
N ILE A 104 -5.27 -7.53 5.72
CA ILE A 104 -5.48 -7.38 4.27
C ILE A 104 -4.13 -7.44 3.53
N MET A 105 -3.12 -6.74 4.04
CA MET A 105 -1.80 -6.67 3.44
C MET A 105 -1.10 -8.04 3.45
N ALA A 106 -1.15 -8.76 4.57
CA ALA A 106 -0.60 -10.11 4.67
C ALA A 106 -1.21 -11.06 3.62
N GLN A 107 -2.54 -11.02 3.44
CA GLN A 107 -3.21 -11.83 2.41
C GLN A 107 -2.78 -11.44 0.98
N LYS A 108 -2.65 -10.16 0.70
CA LYS A 108 -2.22 -9.67 -0.62
C LYS A 108 -0.76 -10.00 -0.91
N GLN A 109 0.13 -9.94 0.07
CA GLN A 109 1.53 -10.33 -0.08
C GLN A 109 1.64 -11.84 -0.32
N ALA A 110 0.98 -12.65 0.49
CA ALA A 110 0.95 -14.11 0.31
C ALA A 110 0.41 -14.53 -1.07
N ALA A 111 -0.56 -13.79 -1.62
CA ALA A 111 -1.11 -14.06 -2.94
C ALA A 111 -0.11 -13.80 -4.09
N LYS A 112 0.99 -13.10 -3.85
CA LYS A 112 2.05 -12.87 -4.85
C LYS A 112 3.06 -14.00 -4.92
N VAL A 113 3.13 -14.88 -3.93
CA VAL A 113 4.03 -16.03 -3.91
C VAL A 113 3.75 -16.92 -5.12
N GLY A 114 4.80 -17.31 -5.83
CA GLY A 114 4.74 -18.05 -7.08
C GLY A 114 4.49 -17.20 -8.33
N GLN A 115 4.31 -15.88 -8.18
CA GLN A 115 4.15 -14.95 -9.31
C GLN A 115 5.49 -14.33 -9.71
N THR A 116 5.63 -13.98 -10.98
CA THR A 116 6.75 -13.17 -11.46
C THR A 116 6.35 -11.70 -11.39
N VAL A 117 7.18 -10.89 -10.74
CA VAL A 117 7.01 -9.45 -10.60
C VAL A 117 8.17 -8.71 -11.23
N ARG A 118 7.89 -7.57 -11.88
CA ARG A 118 8.92 -6.68 -12.38
C ARG A 118 9.32 -5.70 -11.29
N VAL A 119 10.62 -5.62 -11.01
CA VAL A 119 11.17 -4.78 -9.94
C VAL A 119 12.24 -3.85 -10.48
N LEU A 120 12.41 -2.71 -9.84
CA LEU A 120 13.55 -1.81 -9.99
C LEU A 120 14.52 -2.09 -8.84
N CYS A 121 15.79 -2.35 -9.16
CA CYS A 121 16.83 -2.50 -8.15
C CYS A 121 17.22 -1.12 -7.60
N ASP A 122 17.19 -0.96 -6.28
CA ASP A 122 17.61 0.26 -5.59
C ASP A 122 19.03 0.13 -5.00
N GLY A 123 19.47 -1.09 -4.68
CA GLY A 123 20.80 -1.34 -4.12
C GLY A 123 20.94 -2.75 -3.56
N VAL A 124 21.92 -2.92 -2.70
CA VAL A 124 22.19 -4.16 -1.96
C VAL A 124 22.16 -3.84 -0.47
N ASP A 125 21.62 -4.75 0.31
CA ASP A 125 21.73 -4.72 1.75
C ASP A 125 23.03 -5.40 2.19
N ASP A 126 23.92 -4.65 2.81
CA ASP A 126 25.25 -5.11 3.20
C ASP A 126 25.22 -6.21 4.29
N GLU A 127 24.14 -6.30 5.08
CA GLU A 127 24.01 -7.29 6.15
C GLU A 127 23.55 -8.65 5.62
N SER A 128 22.50 -8.66 4.79
CA SER A 128 21.93 -9.89 4.22
C SER A 128 22.56 -10.31 2.91
N GLY A 129 23.18 -9.37 2.17
CA GLY A 129 23.69 -9.58 0.82
C GLY A 129 22.58 -9.68 -0.24
N LEU A 130 21.32 -9.45 0.12
CA LEU A 130 20.21 -9.42 -0.83
C LEU A 130 20.11 -8.07 -1.53
N TYR A 131 19.65 -8.09 -2.77
CA TYR A 131 19.32 -6.87 -3.48
C TYR A 131 17.99 -6.32 -3.02
N LEU A 132 17.97 -5.05 -2.64
CA LEU A 132 16.75 -4.33 -2.29
C LEU A 132 16.15 -3.77 -3.57
N CYS A 133 14.96 -4.23 -3.87
CA CYS A 133 14.21 -3.85 -5.06
C CYS A 133 12.81 -3.38 -4.65
N ARG A 134 12.10 -2.75 -5.59
CA ARG A 134 10.71 -2.34 -5.42
C ARG A 134 9.91 -2.55 -6.69
N THR A 135 8.62 -2.83 -6.55
CA THR A 135 7.69 -2.87 -7.67
C THR A 135 7.14 -1.47 -7.98
N ALA A 136 6.40 -1.33 -9.07
CA ALA A 136 5.68 -0.09 -9.40
C ALA A 136 4.59 0.28 -8.36
N ALA A 137 4.24 -0.66 -7.48
CA ALA A 137 3.26 -0.47 -6.41
C ALA A 137 3.85 0.15 -5.13
N ASP A 138 5.17 0.19 -5.01
CA ASP A 138 5.87 0.50 -3.77
C ASP A 138 6.51 1.89 -3.84
N ALA A 139 6.27 2.71 -2.83
CA ALA A 139 6.90 4.00 -2.68
C ALA A 139 8.27 3.84 -2.01
N PRO A 140 9.34 4.46 -2.57
CA PRO A 140 10.68 4.41 -1.98
C PRO A 140 10.66 4.85 -0.52
N GLU A 141 11.40 4.15 0.34
CA GLU A 141 11.59 4.47 1.77
C GLU A 141 10.31 4.51 2.64
N VAL A 142 9.15 4.16 2.06
CA VAL A 142 7.85 4.19 2.75
C VAL A 142 7.23 2.80 2.84
N ASP A 143 7.30 2.03 1.75
CA ASP A 143 6.74 0.68 1.68
C ASP A 143 7.86 -0.37 1.86
N GLY A 144 7.47 -1.65 1.98
CA GLY A 144 8.42 -2.76 2.04
C GLY A 144 9.17 -2.97 0.74
N ASN A 145 10.18 -3.82 0.80
CA ASN A 145 11.05 -4.15 -0.32
C ASN A 145 10.68 -5.49 -0.98
N VAL A 146 11.20 -5.69 -2.17
CA VAL A 146 11.39 -7.01 -2.74
C VAL A 146 12.85 -7.37 -2.54
N CYS A 147 13.13 -8.28 -1.60
CA CYS A 147 14.47 -8.77 -1.28
C CYS A 147 14.84 -9.88 -2.26
N VAL A 148 15.82 -9.64 -3.12
CA VAL A 148 16.11 -10.49 -4.27
C VAL A 148 17.45 -11.19 -4.13
N SER A 149 17.44 -12.52 -4.26
CA SER A 149 18.64 -13.31 -4.47
C SER A 149 18.95 -13.41 -5.98
N SER A 150 20.23 -13.34 -6.34
CA SER A 150 20.66 -13.47 -7.73
C SER A 150 22.05 -14.09 -7.81
N GLU A 151 22.28 -14.97 -8.81
CA GLU A 151 23.60 -15.52 -9.11
C GLU A 151 24.50 -14.50 -9.81
N GLU A 152 23.90 -13.60 -10.58
CA GLU A 152 24.60 -12.52 -11.28
C GLU A 152 24.38 -11.17 -10.55
N PRO A 153 25.33 -10.24 -10.64
CA PRO A 153 25.19 -8.94 -10.04
C PRO A 153 24.00 -8.16 -10.62
N LEU A 154 23.15 -7.60 -9.75
CA LEU A 154 22.11 -6.66 -10.14
C LEU A 154 22.61 -5.22 -9.94
N TYR A 155 22.22 -4.33 -10.84
CA TYR A 155 22.69 -2.94 -10.82
C TYR A 155 21.57 -1.98 -10.43
N PRO A 156 21.83 -1.04 -9.51
CA PRO A 156 20.86 -0.01 -9.15
C PRO A 156 20.37 0.78 -10.36
N GLY A 157 19.07 1.03 -10.43
CA GLY A 157 18.43 1.73 -11.55
C GLY A 157 17.99 0.84 -12.70
N GLU A 158 18.32 -0.45 -12.68
CA GLU A 158 17.93 -1.41 -13.71
C GLU A 158 16.69 -2.21 -13.28
N PHE A 159 15.93 -2.68 -14.27
CA PHE A 159 14.72 -3.48 -14.05
C PHE A 159 15.00 -4.96 -14.24
N TYR A 160 14.41 -5.76 -13.33
CA TYR A 160 14.53 -7.21 -13.35
C TYR A 160 13.18 -7.88 -13.17
N ASP A 161 13.04 -9.10 -13.69
CA ASP A 161 11.91 -9.96 -13.43
C ASP A 161 12.29 -10.94 -12.32
N VAL A 162 11.47 -11.03 -11.27
CA VAL A 162 11.72 -11.80 -10.05
C VAL A 162 10.57 -12.76 -9.79
N LEU A 163 10.88 -14.04 -9.61
CA LEU A 163 9.94 -15.00 -9.08
C LEU A 163 9.84 -14.79 -7.57
N VAL A 164 8.63 -14.53 -7.07
CA VAL A 164 8.40 -14.39 -5.63
C VAL A 164 8.33 -15.78 -5.00
N ASP A 165 9.24 -16.06 -4.11
CA ASP A 165 9.39 -17.35 -3.43
C ASP A 165 8.68 -17.37 -2.08
N ASP A 166 8.70 -16.23 -1.37
CA ASP A 166 8.13 -16.08 -0.03
C ASP A 166 7.67 -14.63 0.22
N SER A 167 6.92 -14.42 1.29
CA SER A 167 6.48 -13.10 1.73
C SER A 167 6.35 -13.05 3.25
N ASP A 168 6.69 -11.92 3.82
CA ASP A 168 6.25 -11.57 5.17
C ASP A 168 5.16 -10.47 5.14
N LEU A 169 4.97 -9.75 6.24
CA LEU A 169 3.95 -8.72 6.34
C LEU A 169 4.21 -7.52 5.40
N TYR A 170 5.48 -7.16 5.20
CA TYR A 170 5.87 -5.95 4.48
C TYR A 170 6.65 -6.27 3.22
N ASP A 171 7.55 -7.25 3.28
CA ASP A 171 8.51 -7.55 2.25
C ASP A 171 8.13 -8.80 1.43
N LEU A 172 8.60 -8.83 0.21
CA LEU A 172 8.61 -10.01 -0.63
C LEU A 172 10.04 -10.54 -0.74
N TYR A 173 10.18 -11.84 -0.86
CA TYR A 173 11.45 -12.50 -1.10
C TYR A 173 11.37 -13.26 -2.41
N GLY A 174 12.42 -13.18 -3.21
CA GLY A 174 12.38 -13.84 -4.51
C GLY A 174 13.74 -14.02 -5.16
N THR A 175 13.71 -14.75 -6.27
CA THR A 175 14.89 -15.08 -7.07
C THR A 175 14.82 -14.36 -8.41
N CYS A 176 15.89 -13.69 -8.81
CA CYS A 176 16.00 -13.03 -10.09
C CYS A 176 15.92 -14.03 -11.22
N LEU A 177 15.03 -13.80 -12.19
CA LEU A 177 14.95 -14.56 -13.43
C LEU A 177 15.90 -13.92 -14.44
N LEU A 178 17.11 -14.45 -14.55
CA LEU A 178 18.07 -14.01 -15.55
C LEU A 178 17.61 -14.48 -16.93
N TYR A 179 17.05 -13.57 -17.72
CA TYR A 179 16.91 -13.82 -19.15
C TYR A 179 18.28 -13.67 -19.79
N THR A 180 18.86 -14.79 -20.22
CA THR A 180 19.92 -14.75 -21.23
C THR A 180 19.26 -14.29 -22.54
N SER A 181 19.10 -12.99 -22.70
CA SER A 181 18.74 -12.39 -23.98
C SER A 181 19.95 -12.57 -24.86
N PRO A 182 19.86 -13.25 -26.03
CA PRO A 182 20.96 -13.27 -26.97
C PRO A 182 21.25 -11.81 -27.36
N SER A 183 22.48 -11.37 -27.08
CA SER A 183 22.91 -10.01 -27.41
C SER A 183 22.72 -9.78 -28.92
N PRO A 184 22.16 -8.65 -29.37
CA PRO A 184 22.00 -8.36 -30.80
C PRO A 184 23.33 -8.17 -31.56
N ARG A 185 24.50 -8.44 -30.94
CA ARG A 185 25.83 -8.18 -31.51
C ARG A 185 26.46 -9.33 -32.28
N ASP A 186 25.85 -10.51 -32.32
CA ASP A 186 26.46 -11.66 -33.00
C ASP A 186 25.93 -11.91 -34.43
N SER A 187 25.36 -10.93 -35.10
CA SER A 187 24.89 -11.05 -36.48
C SER A 187 25.66 -10.16 -37.49
N THR A 188 26.96 -9.98 -37.32
CA THR A 188 27.79 -9.42 -38.39
C THR A 188 29.16 -10.06 -38.39
N SER A 189 29.24 -11.29 -38.92
CA SER A 189 30.48 -11.76 -39.55
C SER A 189 30.14 -12.90 -40.51
N SER A 190 29.94 -12.56 -41.75
CA SER A 190 30.29 -13.37 -42.89
C SER A 190 29.92 -12.66 -44.18
N ARG A 191 30.79 -11.85 -44.69
CA ARG A 191 31.33 -11.84 -46.04
C ARG A 191 32.18 -10.61 -46.28
#